data_7d949a26736f2009343eaf1dd64a2227
#
_entry.id   7d949a26736f2009343eaf1dd64a2227
#
_cell.length_a   1.000
_cell.length_b   1.000
_cell.length_c   1.000
_cell.angle_alpha   90.00
_cell.angle_beta   90.00
_cell.angle_gamma   90.00
#
_symmetry.space_group_name_H-M   'P 1'
#
loop_
_entity.id
_entity.type
_entity.pdbx_description
1 polymer ?
#
loop_
_entity_poly.entity_id
_entity_poly.type
_entity_poly.pdbx_seq_one_letter_code
_entity_poly.pdbx_strand_id
1 'polypeptide(L)'
;MKGVVATALAAGGLLLSGGACRAREEGAGSAYVPPGTVTAPAAAEGAGPALPEPNKGIAVGDAAPDFALTDQTGKTVRLSQMRGEPVAITFVYTRCPDATACPMTMAKFAKLNAALTREKLCRLLAVTVDPENDTPAVLADYASKIGADPERWKFLTGDPRALARVAENFGVLYYADHGKIVHGQAVAVVDPDGKLAAIYYGSDWEPEQILKDLEKARKG
;
A
#
# COMPACT_ATOMS: atom_id res chain seq x y z
N MET A 1 13.99 44.21 -44.42
CA MET A 1 15.10 43.76 -45.26
C MET A 1 15.20 42.27 -45.03
N LYS A 2 14.53 41.48 -45.81
CA LYS A 2 14.92 40.74 -47.05
C LYS A 2 16.08 39.76 -46.80
N GLY A 3 15.76 38.50 -46.95
CA GLY A 3 16.72 37.43 -47.11
C GLY A 3 16.06 36.03 -47.09
N VAL A 4 15.28 35.73 -48.14
CA VAL A 4 14.81 34.39 -48.53
C VAL A 4 15.93 33.73 -49.32
N VAL A 5 16.31 32.49 -48.99
CA VAL A 5 16.97 31.60 -49.96
C VAL A 5 16.33 30.22 -49.84
N ALA A 6 15.64 29.85 -50.90
CA ALA A 6 15.21 28.52 -51.24
C ALA A 6 16.25 27.90 -52.19
N THR A 7 16.42 26.60 -52.21
CA THR A 7 16.87 25.73 -53.32
C THR A 7 17.25 24.38 -52.70
N ALA A 8 17.05 23.20 -53.23
CA ALA A 8 16.32 22.64 -54.38
C ALA A 8 16.24 21.13 -54.21
N LEU A 9 15.28 20.52 -54.87
CA LEU A 9 15.08 19.07 -55.03
C LEU A 9 16.27 18.37 -55.68
N ALA A 10 16.51 17.13 -55.29
CA ALA A 10 17.05 16.11 -56.22
C ALA A 10 16.32 14.80 -55.98
N ALA A 11 15.52 14.45 -56.95
CA ALA A 11 14.96 13.14 -57.13
C ALA A 11 16.02 12.20 -57.75
N GLY A 12 16.15 11.01 -57.20
CA GLY A 12 16.95 9.94 -57.75
C GLY A 12 16.25 8.62 -57.54
N GLY A 13 15.47 8.21 -58.51
CA GLY A 13 14.93 6.87 -58.60
C GLY A 13 15.97 5.90 -59.16
N LEU A 14 16.03 4.69 -58.62
CA LEU A 14 16.60 3.54 -59.33
C LEU A 14 15.98 2.24 -58.84
N LEU A 15 15.17 1.69 -59.75
CA LEU A 15 15.08 0.33 -60.29
C LEU A 15 15.09 -0.88 -59.32
N LEU A 16 13.99 -1.58 -59.47
CA LEU A 16 13.69 -2.96 -59.17
C LEU A 16 14.80 -3.93 -59.65
N SER A 17 15.20 -4.83 -58.78
CA SER A 17 15.65 -6.14 -59.22
C SER A 17 15.01 -7.19 -58.32
N GLY A 18 14.12 -7.95 -58.93
CA GLY A 18 13.51 -9.13 -58.35
C GLY A 18 14.55 -10.23 -58.16
N GLY A 19 14.60 -10.77 -57.00
CA GLY A 19 15.32 -11.98 -56.66
C GLY A 19 14.34 -12.97 -56.06
N ALA A 20 13.76 -13.80 -56.90
CA ALA A 20 13.06 -15.00 -56.48
C ALA A 20 14.06 -15.93 -55.80
N CYS A 21 13.98 -16.12 -54.53
CA CYS A 21 14.67 -17.19 -53.83
C CYS A 21 13.67 -18.32 -53.56
N ARG A 22 13.95 -19.41 -54.32
CA ARG A 22 13.29 -20.70 -54.28
C ARG A 22 13.12 -21.21 -52.84
N ALA A 23 11.91 -21.67 -52.56
CA ALA A 23 11.64 -22.64 -51.53
C ALA A 23 12.59 -23.85 -51.67
N ARG A 24 13.27 -24.16 -50.58
CA ARG A 24 13.96 -25.42 -50.38
C ARG A 24 13.16 -26.17 -49.32
N GLU A 25 12.28 -27.03 -49.80
CA GLU A 25 11.77 -28.14 -49.01
C GLU A 25 12.89 -29.18 -48.91
N GLU A 26 13.16 -29.58 -47.71
CA GLU A 26 13.73 -30.88 -47.27
C GLU A 26 14.09 -30.65 -45.81
N GLY A 27 13.40 -31.22 -44.81
CA GLY A 27 13.26 -32.64 -44.58
C GLY A 27 13.68 -32.83 -43.14
N ALA A 28 13.00 -33.64 -42.46
CA ALA A 28 13.17 -34.14 -41.10
C ALA A 28 12.29 -33.44 -40.07
N GLY A 29 11.06 -33.93 -40.07
CA GLY A 29 10.17 -33.77 -38.92
C GLY A 29 10.80 -34.39 -37.68
N SER A 30 11.26 -33.57 -36.78
CA SER A 30 11.38 -33.95 -35.40
C SER A 30 10.00 -33.78 -34.80
N ALA A 31 9.25 -34.88 -34.70
CA ALA A 31 8.02 -34.91 -33.95
C ALA A 31 8.34 -34.47 -32.51
N TYR A 32 7.91 -33.28 -32.15
CA TYR A 32 7.83 -32.86 -30.74
C TYR A 32 6.86 -33.83 -30.06
N VAL A 33 7.43 -34.77 -29.29
CA VAL A 33 6.67 -35.57 -28.33
C VAL A 33 6.51 -34.66 -27.10
N PRO A 34 5.29 -34.17 -26.80
CA PRO A 34 5.10 -33.45 -25.56
C PRO A 34 5.42 -34.41 -24.40
N PRO A 35 6.16 -33.98 -23.38
CA PRO A 35 6.39 -34.80 -22.19
C PRO A 35 5.04 -35.25 -21.66
N GLY A 36 4.94 -36.57 -21.41
CA GLY A 36 3.72 -37.33 -21.18
C GLY A 36 2.66 -36.53 -20.42
N THR A 37 1.46 -36.64 -20.95
CA THR A 37 0.24 -36.25 -20.27
C THR A 37 0.21 -36.99 -18.94
N VAL A 38 0.73 -36.36 -17.88
CA VAL A 38 0.43 -36.79 -16.51
C VAL A 38 -1.04 -36.48 -16.35
N THR A 39 -1.84 -37.52 -16.47
CA THR A 39 -3.25 -37.45 -16.07
C THR A 39 -3.21 -37.01 -14.61
N ALA A 40 -3.54 -35.74 -14.37
CA ALA A 40 -3.74 -35.26 -13.04
C ALA A 40 -4.75 -36.22 -12.39
N PRO A 41 -4.47 -36.74 -11.20
CA PRO A 41 -5.48 -37.50 -10.48
C PRO A 41 -6.69 -36.57 -10.35
N ALA A 42 -7.88 -37.15 -10.66
CA ALA A 42 -9.14 -36.45 -10.48
C ALA A 42 -9.08 -35.73 -9.15
N ALA A 43 -9.22 -34.39 -9.18
CA ALA A 43 -9.26 -33.59 -7.99
C ALA A 43 -10.33 -34.21 -7.10
N ALA A 44 -9.91 -34.85 -6.02
CA ALA A 44 -10.80 -35.09 -4.91
C ALA A 44 -11.36 -33.71 -4.56
N GLU A 45 -12.68 -33.55 -4.61
CA GLU A 45 -13.41 -32.43 -4.04
C GLU A 45 -13.20 -32.47 -2.52
N GLY A 46 -11.97 -32.22 -2.11
CA GLY A 46 -11.61 -31.86 -0.76
C GLY A 46 -11.52 -30.36 -0.76
N ALA A 47 -12.36 -29.71 0.02
CA ALA A 47 -12.26 -28.30 0.33
C ALA A 47 -10.76 -28.00 0.52
N GLY A 48 -10.20 -27.12 -0.33
CA GLY A 48 -8.87 -26.56 -0.10
C GLY A 48 -8.80 -26.06 1.34
N PRO A 49 -7.61 -25.90 1.93
CA PRO A 49 -7.51 -25.39 3.29
C PRO A 49 -8.43 -24.19 3.39
N ALA A 50 -9.41 -24.25 4.31
CA ALA A 50 -10.34 -23.17 4.53
C ALA A 50 -9.52 -21.89 4.63
N LEU A 51 -9.80 -20.90 3.80
CA LEU A 51 -9.18 -19.60 3.94
C LEU A 51 -9.34 -19.23 5.41
N PRO A 52 -8.27 -18.78 6.09
CA PRO A 52 -8.39 -18.38 7.47
C PRO A 52 -9.58 -17.42 7.56
N GLU A 53 -10.48 -17.68 8.51
CA GLU A 53 -11.60 -16.78 8.79
C GLU A 53 -11.07 -15.36 8.80
N PRO A 54 -11.74 -14.40 8.14
CA PRO A 54 -11.27 -13.03 8.14
C PRO A 54 -11.09 -12.61 9.60
N ASN A 55 -9.86 -12.27 9.97
CA ASN A 55 -9.56 -11.80 11.31
C ASN A 55 -10.43 -10.58 11.57
N LYS A 56 -11.39 -10.71 12.48
CA LYS A 56 -12.34 -9.63 12.76
C LYS A 56 -11.67 -8.43 13.44
N GLY A 57 -10.42 -8.59 13.91
CA GLY A 57 -9.79 -7.58 14.74
C GLY A 57 -10.60 -7.31 16.02
N ILE A 58 -10.31 -6.22 16.67
CA ILE A 58 -11.11 -5.71 17.82
C ILE A 58 -12.41 -5.07 17.32
N ALA A 59 -13.46 -5.13 18.16
CA ALA A 59 -14.74 -4.49 17.84
C ALA A 59 -14.76 -3.01 18.28
N VAL A 60 -15.63 -2.22 17.66
CA VAL A 60 -15.89 -0.84 18.11
C VAL A 60 -16.37 -0.85 19.57
N GLY A 61 -15.75 -0.06 20.41
CA GLY A 61 -15.94 -0.01 21.85
C GLY A 61 -14.92 -0.81 22.66
N ASP A 62 -14.20 -1.75 22.03
CA ASP A 62 -13.14 -2.51 22.71
C ASP A 62 -11.90 -1.65 22.95
N ALA A 63 -11.14 -1.97 24.00
CA ALA A 63 -9.84 -1.37 24.23
C ALA A 63 -8.87 -1.77 23.11
N ALA A 64 -8.26 -0.78 22.44
CA ALA A 64 -7.20 -1.03 21.49
C ALA A 64 -5.96 -1.57 22.21
N PRO A 65 -5.44 -2.75 21.84
CA PRO A 65 -4.23 -3.31 22.44
C PRO A 65 -3.05 -2.36 22.31
N ASP A 66 -2.30 -2.16 23.38
CA ASP A 66 -1.10 -1.32 23.35
C ASP A 66 -0.03 -1.94 22.47
N PHE A 67 0.74 -1.10 21.83
CA PHE A 67 1.92 -1.50 21.07
C PHE A 67 3.07 -0.52 21.28
N ALA A 68 4.28 -0.98 21.00
CA ALA A 68 5.48 -0.16 21.00
C ALA A 68 6.18 -0.38 19.64
N LEU A 69 6.23 0.67 18.83
CA LEU A 69 6.86 0.66 17.50
C LEU A 69 7.85 1.83 17.40
N THR A 70 8.71 1.81 16.40
CA THR A 70 9.72 2.85 16.15
C THR A 70 9.19 3.84 15.10
N ASP A 71 9.24 5.14 15.39
CA ASP A 71 8.84 6.16 14.42
C ASP A 71 9.98 6.48 13.42
N GLN A 72 9.66 7.31 12.43
CA GLN A 72 10.60 7.76 11.40
C GLN A 72 11.81 8.55 11.95
N THR A 73 11.80 8.95 13.21
CA THR A 73 12.93 9.61 13.90
C THR A 73 13.77 8.64 14.72
N GLY A 74 13.41 7.35 14.75
CA GLY A 74 14.05 6.33 15.56
C GLY A 74 13.57 6.27 17.01
N LYS A 75 12.54 7.01 17.39
CA LYS A 75 11.98 7.02 18.74
C LYS A 75 10.90 5.96 18.90
N THR A 76 10.84 5.36 20.08
CA THR A 76 9.74 4.45 20.42
C THR A 76 8.46 5.22 20.65
N VAL A 77 7.39 4.81 19.98
CA VAL A 77 6.03 5.31 20.11
C VAL A 77 5.15 4.20 20.68
N ARG A 78 4.39 4.51 21.74
CA ARG A 78 3.39 3.63 22.31
C ARG A 78 2.00 4.21 22.14
N LEU A 79 1.02 3.35 21.78
CA LEU A 79 -0.37 3.80 21.68
C LEU A 79 -0.88 4.32 23.02
N SER A 80 -0.51 3.66 24.11
CA SER A 80 -0.88 4.08 25.47
C SER A 80 -0.39 5.48 25.86
N GLN A 81 0.69 5.98 25.27
CA GLN A 81 1.20 7.33 25.49
C GLN A 81 0.40 8.42 24.78
N MET A 82 -0.55 8.04 23.92
CA MET A 82 -1.42 8.96 23.18
C MET A 82 -2.79 9.13 23.84
N ARG A 83 -2.97 8.60 25.06
CA ARG A 83 -4.18 8.83 25.85
C ARG A 83 -4.43 10.33 26.03
N GLY A 84 -5.70 10.73 26.00
CA GLY A 84 -6.10 12.14 26.03
C GLY A 84 -6.24 12.80 24.65
N GLU A 85 -5.74 12.14 23.59
CA GLU A 85 -5.89 12.58 22.20
C GLU A 85 -6.45 11.45 21.33
N PRO A 86 -7.40 11.71 20.43
CA PRO A 86 -7.85 10.70 19.48
C PRO A 86 -6.76 10.45 18.42
N VAL A 87 -6.70 9.21 17.94
CA VAL A 87 -5.66 8.74 17.01
C VAL A 87 -6.31 8.09 15.79
N ALA A 88 -5.92 8.48 14.58
CA ALA A 88 -6.24 7.73 13.37
C ALA A 88 -5.04 6.85 12.98
N ILE A 89 -5.28 5.56 12.75
CA ILE A 89 -4.26 4.55 12.44
C ILE A 89 -4.57 3.94 11.07
N THR A 90 -3.57 3.84 10.21
CA THR A 90 -3.67 3.12 8.92
C THR A 90 -2.44 2.25 8.67
N PHE A 91 -2.55 1.35 7.69
CA PHE A 91 -1.52 0.37 7.34
C PHE A 91 -1.10 0.57 5.89
N VAL A 92 0.20 0.72 5.65
CA VAL A 92 0.76 1.09 4.34
C VAL A 92 2.17 0.52 4.17
N TYR A 93 2.73 0.65 2.97
CA TYR A 93 4.17 0.52 2.75
C TYR A 93 4.63 1.47 1.63
N THR A 94 5.87 1.96 1.70
CA THR A 94 6.34 3.08 0.87
C THR A 94 6.49 2.73 -0.61
N ARG A 95 6.75 1.48 -0.94
CA ARG A 95 6.95 0.99 -2.31
C ARG A 95 5.73 0.27 -2.91
N CYS A 96 4.53 0.57 -2.41
CA CYS A 96 3.30 0.01 -2.96
C CYS A 96 3.15 0.39 -4.44
N PRO A 97 3.06 -0.59 -5.35
CA PRO A 97 2.98 -0.30 -6.78
C PRO A 97 1.57 0.09 -7.23
N ASP A 98 0.57 -0.12 -6.39
CA ASP A 98 -0.83 0.19 -6.69
C ASP A 98 -1.15 1.62 -6.28
N ALA A 99 -1.30 2.50 -7.27
CA ALA A 99 -1.62 3.91 -7.07
C ALA A 99 -2.99 4.13 -6.38
N THR A 100 -3.89 3.17 -6.46
CA THR A 100 -5.23 3.22 -5.86
C THR A 100 -5.27 2.69 -4.41
N ALA A 101 -4.16 2.17 -3.91
CA ALA A 101 -4.03 1.63 -2.56
C ALA A 101 -3.27 2.60 -1.63
N CYS A 102 -2.03 2.27 -1.24
CA CYS A 102 -1.27 3.10 -0.28
C CYS A 102 -1.10 4.56 -0.72
N PRO A 103 -0.77 4.90 -2.00
CA PRO A 103 -0.65 6.29 -2.40
C PRO A 103 -1.95 7.08 -2.23
N MET A 104 -3.11 6.49 -2.57
CA MET A 104 -4.41 7.11 -2.36
C MET A 104 -4.71 7.30 -0.87
N THR A 105 -4.46 6.29 -0.04
CA THR A 105 -4.60 6.38 1.42
C THR A 105 -3.75 7.51 1.99
N MET A 106 -2.50 7.63 1.55
CA MET A 106 -1.60 8.69 2.00
C MET A 106 -2.04 10.07 1.52
N ALA A 107 -2.58 10.20 0.30
CA ALA A 107 -3.17 11.45 -0.17
C ALA A 107 -4.38 11.88 0.68
N LYS A 108 -5.23 10.93 1.09
CA LYS A 108 -6.34 11.19 2.01
C LYS A 108 -5.82 11.58 3.42
N PHE A 109 -4.77 10.93 3.92
CA PHE A 109 -4.13 11.30 5.19
C PHE A 109 -3.44 12.67 5.12
N ALA A 110 -2.88 13.06 3.98
CA ALA A 110 -2.35 14.42 3.80
C ALA A 110 -3.46 15.48 3.90
N LYS A 111 -4.66 15.20 3.38
CA LYS A 111 -5.84 16.08 3.58
C LYS A 111 -6.24 16.15 5.06
N LEU A 112 -6.24 15.02 5.79
CA LEU A 112 -6.46 15.00 7.23
C LEU A 112 -5.42 15.86 7.95
N ASN A 113 -4.14 15.67 7.65
CA ASN A 113 -3.05 16.42 8.25
C ASN A 113 -3.20 17.93 8.03
N ALA A 114 -3.59 18.36 6.83
CA ALA A 114 -3.84 19.77 6.50
C ALA A 114 -5.06 20.34 7.23
N ALA A 115 -6.13 19.56 7.41
CA ALA A 115 -7.35 19.95 8.09
C ALA A 115 -7.23 19.99 9.63
N LEU A 116 -6.30 19.20 10.19
CA LEU A 116 -6.02 19.17 11.62
C LEU A 116 -5.16 20.37 12.01
N THR A 117 -5.78 21.47 12.41
CA THR A 117 -5.09 22.66 12.92
C THR A 117 -4.43 22.38 14.27
N ARG A 118 -3.53 23.29 14.74
CA ARG A 118 -2.84 23.16 16.04
C ARG A 118 -3.79 23.07 17.24
N GLU A 119 -5.00 23.56 17.12
CA GLU A 119 -6.01 23.51 18.18
C GLU A 119 -6.74 22.16 18.25
N LYS A 120 -6.66 21.36 17.18
CA LYS A 120 -7.24 20.03 17.13
C LYS A 120 -6.17 19.01 17.47
N LEU A 121 -6.09 18.64 18.74
CA LEU A 121 -5.17 17.62 19.25
C LEU A 121 -5.65 16.24 18.79
N CYS A 122 -5.13 15.78 17.68
CA CYS A 122 -5.34 14.45 17.13
C CYS A 122 -4.03 13.96 16.53
N ARG A 123 -3.79 12.65 16.59
CA ARG A 123 -2.59 12.01 16.03
C ARG A 123 -2.93 11.17 14.80
N LEU A 124 -2.01 11.12 13.87
CA LEU A 124 -2.07 10.27 12.70
C LEU A 124 -0.91 9.26 12.75
N LEU A 125 -1.22 7.98 12.60
CA LEU A 125 -0.23 6.91 12.58
C LEU A 125 -0.36 6.13 11.26
N ALA A 126 0.74 6.02 10.53
CA ALA A 126 0.88 5.13 9.39
C ALA A 126 1.83 3.99 9.77
N VAL A 127 1.30 2.79 9.93
CA VAL A 127 2.07 1.60 10.33
C VAL A 127 2.49 0.85 9.08
N THR A 128 3.80 0.60 8.93
CA THR A 128 4.27 -0.18 7.77
C THR A 128 3.94 -1.66 7.90
N VAL A 129 3.67 -2.27 6.76
CA VAL A 129 3.60 -3.74 6.60
C VAL A 129 4.83 -4.31 5.89
N ASP A 130 5.86 -3.47 5.63
CA ASP A 130 7.11 -3.84 4.93
C ASP A 130 8.37 -3.40 5.72
N PRO A 131 8.57 -3.90 6.94
CA PRO A 131 9.65 -3.42 7.81
C PRO A 131 11.06 -3.68 7.28
N GLU A 132 11.23 -4.63 6.37
CA GLU A 132 12.52 -4.93 5.75
C GLU A 132 13.00 -3.78 4.86
N ASN A 133 12.08 -3.07 4.21
CA ASN A 133 12.37 -1.94 3.34
C ASN A 133 12.07 -0.60 4.00
N ASP A 134 11.01 -0.52 4.78
CA ASP A 134 10.55 0.70 5.43
C ASP A 134 11.29 0.95 6.76
N THR A 135 12.61 1.17 6.66
CA THR A 135 13.44 1.58 7.80
C THR A 135 13.04 2.99 8.27
N PRO A 136 13.39 3.41 9.49
CA PRO A 136 13.13 4.78 9.94
C PRO A 136 13.60 5.86 8.97
N ALA A 137 14.76 5.68 8.34
CA ALA A 137 15.31 6.63 7.36
C ALA A 137 14.46 6.70 6.08
N VAL A 138 13.98 5.55 5.57
CA VAL A 138 13.08 5.49 4.41
C VAL A 138 11.75 6.15 4.74
N LEU A 139 11.20 5.88 5.92
CA LEU A 139 9.95 6.49 6.38
C LEU A 139 10.09 8.01 6.60
N ALA A 140 11.25 8.50 7.07
CA ALA A 140 11.52 9.93 7.22
C ALA A 140 11.56 10.65 5.87
N ASP A 141 12.24 10.07 4.87
CA ASP A 141 12.27 10.59 3.50
C ASP A 141 10.87 10.61 2.88
N TYR A 142 10.12 9.53 3.04
CA TYR A 142 8.74 9.42 2.55
C TYR A 142 7.82 10.45 3.20
N ALA A 143 7.85 10.58 4.53
CA ALA A 143 7.06 11.55 5.29
C ALA A 143 7.35 13.00 4.84
N SER A 144 8.62 13.33 4.63
CA SER A 144 9.04 14.64 4.13
C SER A 144 8.48 14.94 2.74
N LYS A 145 8.54 13.96 1.82
CA LYS A 145 8.04 14.11 0.45
C LYS A 145 6.53 14.37 0.36
N ILE A 146 5.75 13.83 1.29
CA ILE A 146 4.30 14.03 1.33
C ILE A 146 3.86 15.16 2.25
N GLY A 147 4.80 15.91 2.84
CA GLY A 147 4.52 17.06 3.71
C GLY A 147 3.88 16.69 5.04
N ALA A 148 4.22 15.52 5.60
CA ALA A 148 3.72 15.11 6.90
C ALA A 148 4.26 16.01 8.02
N ASP A 149 3.36 16.50 8.89
CA ASP A 149 3.75 17.21 10.11
C ASP A 149 4.40 16.20 11.10
N PRO A 150 5.69 16.31 11.39
CA PRO A 150 6.40 15.32 12.21
C PRO A 150 5.91 15.26 13.66
N GLU A 151 5.26 16.30 14.17
CA GLU A 151 4.70 16.30 15.52
C GLU A 151 3.37 15.56 15.60
N ARG A 152 2.64 15.51 14.50
CA ARG A 152 1.28 14.97 14.45
C ARG A 152 1.19 13.65 13.73
N TRP A 153 1.91 13.49 12.63
CA TRP A 153 1.82 12.33 11.76
C TRP A 153 3.09 11.49 11.85
N LYS A 154 2.98 10.34 12.51
CA LYS A 154 4.08 9.40 12.70
C LYS A 154 3.96 8.23 11.72
N PHE A 155 5.10 7.85 11.17
CA PHE A 155 5.26 6.64 10.36
C PHE A 155 6.00 5.61 11.20
N LEU A 156 5.38 4.46 11.39
CA LEU A 156 5.85 3.48 12.37
C LEU A 156 6.36 2.21 11.68
N THR A 157 7.51 1.75 12.14
CA THR A 157 8.13 0.47 11.78
C THR A 157 8.57 -0.28 13.04
N GLY A 158 9.09 -1.49 12.90
CA GLY A 158 9.57 -2.26 14.04
C GLY A 158 9.79 -3.72 13.75
N ASP A 159 9.79 -4.53 14.79
CA ASP A 159 9.88 -5.99 14.68
C ASP A 159 8.72 -6.55 13.84
N PRO A 160 8.98 -7.42 12.85
CA PRO A 160 7.93 -7.95 11.96
C PRO A 160 6.79 -8.64 12.69
N ARG A 161 7.08 -9.36 13.81
CA ARG A 161 6.04 -10.04 14.59
C ARG A 161 5.19 -9.03 15.38
N ALA A 162 5.81 -7.95 15.86
CA ALA A 162 5.08 -6.89 16.53
C ALA A 162 4.14 -6.17 15.54
N LEU A 163 4.62 -5.85 14.35
CA LEU A 163 3.81 -5.25 13.29
C LEU A 163 2.65 -6.15 12.86
N ALA A 164 2.91 -7.46 12.69
CA ALA A 164 1.87 -8.41 12.37
C ALA A 164 0.75 -8.43 13.42
N ARG A 165 1.12 -8.48 14.71
CA ARG A 165 0.12 -8.42 15.80
C ARG A 165 -0.67 -7.11 15.80
N VAL A 166 -0.01 -5.98 15.53
CA VAL A 166 -0.71 -4.69 15.45
C VAL A 166 -1.70 -4.68 14.29
N ALA A 167 -1.28 -5.11 13.10
CA ALA A 167 -2.16 -5.21 11.95
C ALA A 167 -3.36 -6.15 12.22
N GLU A 168 -3.10 -7.31 12.79
CA GLU A 168 -4.07 -8.32 13.15
C GLU A 168 -5.13 -7.81 14.15
N ASN A 169 -4.71 -7.04 15.16
CA ASN A 169 -5.62 -6.40 16.12
C ASN A 169 -6.63 -5.47 15.45
N PHE A 170 -6.27 -4.85 14.33
CA PHE A 170 -7.16 -4.00 13.54
C PHE A 170 -7.75 -4.71 12.30
N GLY A 171 -7.73 -6.05 12.29
CA GLY A 171 -8.32 -6.85 11.21
C GLY A 171 -7.57 -6.77 9.87
N VAL A 172 -6.32 -6.32 9.87
CA VAL A 172 -5.48 -6.22 8.69
C VAL A 172 -4.56 -7.43 8.60
N LEU A 173 -4.82 -8.29 7.62
CA LEU A 173 -3.91 -9.38 7.26
C LEU A 173 -2.99 -8.90 6.15
N TYR A 174 -1.74 -9.35 6.16
CA TYR A 174 -0.80 -9.11 5.07
C TYR A 174 0.15 -10.29 4.88
N TYR A 175 0.61 -10.45 3.65
CA TYR A 175 1.58 -11.50 3.29
C TYR A 175 2.38 -11.07 2.06
N ALA A 176 3.58 -11.63 1.93
CA ALA A 176 4.42 -11.42 0.75
C ALA A 176 3.92 -12.30 -0.41
N ASP A 177 3.79 -11.72 -1.60
CA ASP A 177 3.42 -12.39 -2.83
C ASP A 177 4.30 -11.87 -3.99
N HIS A 178 5.18 -12.74 -4.52
CA HIS A 178 6.04 -12.43 -5.68
C HIS A 178 6.75 -11.07 -5.61
N GLY A 179 7.31 -10.74 -4.44
CA GLY A 179 8.04 -9.48 -4.20
C GLY A 179 7.14 -8.26 -3.96
N LYS A 180 5.83 -8.45 -3.86
CA LYS A 180 4.84 -7.46 -3.42
C LYS A 180 4.30 -7.86 -2.06
N ILE A 181 3.71 -6.91 -1.37
CA ILE A 181 2.94 -7.19 -0.17
C ILE A 181 1.47 -6.99 -0.48
N VAL A 182 0.71 -8.05 -0.30
CA VAL A 182 -0.76 -8.01 -0.33
C VAL A 182 -1.23 -7.76 1.09
N HIS A 183 -2.02 -6.73 1.31
CA HIS A 183 -2.57 -6.43 2.62
C HIS A 183 -3.97 -5.86 2.54
N GLY A 184 -4.75 -6.09 3.59
CA GLY A 184 -6.03 -5.42 3.79
C GLY A 184 -5.80 -3.94 4.07
N GLN A 185 -6.72 -3.10 3.61
CA GLN A 185 -6.71 -1.68 3.93
C GLN A 185 -7.67 -1.40 5.09
N ALA A 186 -7.22 -0.64 6.07
CA ALA A 186 -8.06 -0.18 7.16
C ALA A 186 -7.62 1.20 7.65
N VAL A 187 -8.60 1.97 8.11
CA VAL A 187 -8.39 3.18 8.92
C VAL A 187 -9.19 3.03 10.21
N ALA A 188 -8.49 2.99 11.32
CA ALA A 188 -9.07 2.92 12.65
C ALA A 188 -8.99 4.27 13.35
N VAL A 189 -10.05 4.65 14.07
CA VAL A 189 -10.06 5.80 14.98
C VAL A 189 -10.11 5.27 16.40
N VAL A 190 -9.11 5.63 17.20
CA VAL A 190 -9.02 5.30 18.62
C VAL A 190 -9.32 6.57 19.42
N ASP A 191 -10.18 6.48 20.42
CA ASP A 191 -10.57 7.60 21.26
C ASP A 191 -9.49 7.95 22.32
N PRO A 192 -9.63 9.08 23.06
CA PRO A 192 -8.69 9.46 24.12
C PRO A 192 -8.55 8.43 25.23
N ASP A 193 -9.57 7.62 25.48
CA ASP A 193 -9.53 6.52 26.46
C ASP A 193 -8.86 5.26 25.89
N GLY A 194 -8.51 5.29 24.60
CA GLY A 194 -7.87 4.21 23.84
C GLY A 194 -8.80 3.08 23.48
N LYS A 195 -10.06 3.34 23.29
CA LYS A 195 -11.02 2.41 22.72
C LYS A 195 -11.16 2.66 21.24
N LEU A 196 -11.45 1.61 20.48
CA LEU A 196 -11.77 1.73 19.08
C LEU A 196 -13.10 2.45 18.90
N ALA A 197 -13.07 3.68 18.39
CA ALA A 197 -14.28 4.50 18.16
C ALA A 197 -14.92 4.22 16.80
N ALA A 198 -14.08 3.95 15.76
CA ALA A 198 -14.53 3.61 14.43
C ALA A 198 -13.44 2.84 13.67
N ILE A 199 -13.85 2.03 12.70
CA ILE A 199 -12.93 1.38 11.77
C ILE A 199 -13.58 1.30 10.37
N TYR A 200 -12.78 1.58 9.34
CA TYR A 200 -13.15 1.55 7.94
C TYR A 200 -12.23 0.59 7.21
N TYR A 201 -12.80 -0.40 6.54
CA TYR A 201 -12.05 -1.33 5.70
C TYR A 201 -12.15 -0.92 4.23
N GLY A 202 -11.10 -1.19 3.47
CA GLY A 202 -11.03 -0.80 2.06
C GLY A 202 -10.63 0.66 1.86
N SER A 203 -10.93 1.20 0.68
CA SER A 203 -10.53 2.54 0.24
C SER A 203 -11.67 3.56 0.14
N ASP A 204 -12.91 3.15 0.37
CA ASP A 204 -14.11 3.96 0.07
C ASP A 204 -14.42 5.05 1.13
N TRP A 205 -13.67 5.08 2.22
CA TRP A 205 -13.81 6.13 3.23
C TRP A 205 -13.31 7.50 2.72
N GLU A 206 -13.89 8.57 3.24
CA GLU A 206 -13.49 9.94 2.91
C GLU A 206 -12.85 10.66 4.12
N PRO A 207 -11.90 11.60 3.91
CA PRO A 207 -11.24 12.35 5.00
C PRO A 207 -12.22 13.02 5.96
N GLU A 208 -13.34 13.52 5.45
CA GLU A 208 -14.38 14.20 6.23
C GLU A 208 -15.05 13.26 7.23
N GLN A 209 -15.17 11.97 6.91
CA GLN A 209 -15.71 10.95 7.83
C GLN A 209 -14.75 10.74 9.00
N ILE A 210 -13.45 10.57 8.70
CA ILE A 210 -12.42 10.39 9.73
C ILE A 210 -12.29 11.64 10.60
N LEU A 211 -12.33 12.85 10.03
CA LEU A 211 -12.32 14.11 10.80
C LEU A 211 -13.50 14.18 11.75
N LYS A 212 -14.70 13.84 11.28
CA LYS A 212 -15.92 13.82 12.12
C LYS A 212 -15.79 12.83 13.26
N ASP A 213 -15.25 11.64 13.02
CA ASP A 213 -15.06 10.64 14.06
C ASP A 213 -13.98 11.03 15.06
N LEU A 214 -12.87 11.63 14.61
CA LEU A 214 -11.85 12.20 15.51
C LEU A 214 -12.44 13.32 16.39
N GLU A 215 -13.26 14.19 15.83
CA GLU A 215 -13.94 15.25 16.57
C GLU A 215 -14.96 14.70 17.57
N LYS A 216 -15.72 13.68 17.18
CA LYS A 216 -16.67 12.99 18.05
C LYS A 216 -15.94 12.28 19.20
N ALA A 217 -14.89 11.52 18.90
CA ALA A 217 -14.09 10.80 19.88
C ALA A 217 -13.45 11.75 20.92
N ARG A 218 -13.09 12.97 20.51
CA ARG A 218 -12.53 13.99 21.41
C ARG A 218 -13.54 14.54 22.41
N LYS A 219 -14.82 14.52 22.08
CA LYS A 219 -15.90 15.12 22.91
C LYS A 219 -16.50 14.11 23.88
N GLY A 220 -16.26 12.80 23.59
CA GLY A 220 -16.77 11.61 24.25
C GLY A 220 -16.76 11.30 25.50
#